data_33d75946e97a0f68d3f97cec1196a185
#
_entry.id   33d75946e97a0f68d3f97cec1196a185
#
_cell.length_a   1.000
_cell.length_b   1.000
_cell.length_c   1.000
_cell.angle_alpha   90.00
_cell.angle_beta   90.00
_cell.angle_gamma   90.00
#
_symmetry.space_group_name_H-M   'P 1'
#
loop_
_entity.id
_entity.type
_entity.pdbx_description
1 polymer ?
#
loop_
_entity_poly.entity_id
_entity_poly.type
_entity_poly.pdbx_seq_one_letter_code
_entity_poly.pdbx_strand_id
1 'polypeptide(L)'
;MEKKFKRLFVGAALCSLLIAPLLLDAEETLATEQSSKQLADFGVGQGIQWGDQVVAPFVDMTAYSSKEDLSSNGALDLAAVAKKTGQKFFNLGFMQAKGVKNDRIDWAWGGFSGLSESDNDQWQYEGIKKSIRELRGIGGDVAISFGGLNSGAFWETTQDISILANSYTEIIQGYGLTRVDFDVEAAAMGYQENLANAKAIRQVQEKTGVEVTLTLPVMDTGLISTGLSVLQAYLEAGVELTTVNLMTMCYGSVVPDYSQGSLDAVDNTMVQLKDYYKRFTNTTLTDEQAYARLGTTPSIGFESEAHPYFTTAMLNKVIQHAKEKKIGMVSYWSMNRDAIVDGGQGKVKNQYEFLTVAQQFGKDAPSPEDFEKPSTPNDLHGMASSDLISLSWTASTDNVQVSHYNIYEENRLVGTSKVPNFLHKGLKPATTYSYTVEAVDTAGNKSERSAILSLKTSDETEGQLPVPSVPLQLTAKNILQNKLTLTWLKNTPNEQVMHYAIYRDGIRIGVSETNEFEDNNLDVGTTYTYQIKAINQSGSSDFSQAITVKTLDEDSQGNTWTTNQAYSIGSIVTYGGSSYRCLQAHTSIAGWTPDIVPALWEKIS
;
A
#
# COMPACT_ATOMS: atom_id res chain seq x y z
N MET A 1 -76.03 -15.59 3.48
CA MET A 1 -76.97 -16.06 4.53
C MET A 1 -76.13 -16.36 5.75
N GLU A 2 -76.07 -15.46 6.69
CA GLU A 2 -76.80 -15.51 8.00
C GLU A 2 -76.41 -16.74 8.80
N LYS A 3 -76.05 -16.68 10.03
CA LYS A 3 -76.35 -15.90 11.26
C LYS A 3 -75.49 -16.52 12.36
N LYS A 4 -74.89 -15.74 13.20
CA LYS A 4 -75.35 -15.18 14.47
C LYS A 4 -75.12 -16.03 15.75
N PHE A 5 -74.47 -15.39 16.73
CA PHE A 5 -74.77 -15.23 18.18
C PHE A 5 -74.58 -16.44 19.12
N LYS A 6 -74.13 -16.35 20.31
CA LYS A 6 -74.10 -15.44 21.47
C LYS A 6 -73.33 -16.11 22.62
N ARG A 7 -72.56 -15.36 23.42
CA ARG A 7 -72.72 -15.04 24.87
C ARG A 7 -72.94 -16.23 25.83
N LEU A 8 -72.32 -16.36 26.99
CA LEU A 8 -72.34 -15.51 28.18
C LEU A 8 -71.55 -16.19 29.35
N PHE A 9 -70.78 -15.40 30.11
CA PHE A 9 -70.68 -15.23 31.58
C PHE A 9 -70.23 -16.34 32.55
N VAL A 10 -69.26 -15.94 33.35
CA VAL A 10 -69.15 -15.77 34.83
C VAL A 10 -68.58 -16.93 35.63
N GLY A 11 -67.56 -16.60 36.42
CA GLY A 11 -67.15 -17.34 37.64
C GLY A 11 -65.76 -16.93 38.12
N ALA A 12 -65.72 -15.93 38.99
CA ALA A 12 -64.57 -15.56 39.79
C ALA A 12 -64.30 -16.53 40.90
N ALA A 13 -63.00 -16.77 41.22
CA ALA A 13 -62.50 -16.77 42.58
C ALA A 13 -61.01 -17.09 42.64
N LEU A 14 -60.24 -16.12 43.16
CA LEU A 14 -59.08 -16.19 44.06
C LEU A 14 -58.31 -17.52 44.21
N CYS A 15 -56.98 -17.50 43.98
CA CYS A 15 -55.95 -17.30 45.01
C CYS A 15 -54.53 -17.39 44.47
N SER A 16 -53.84 -16.30 44.64
CA SER A 16 -52.47 -16.12 45.14
C SER A 16 -51.32 -17.03 44.71
N LEU A 17 -50.23 -16.32 44.29
CA LEU A 17 -48.81 -16.61 44.37
C LEU A 17 -48.22 -17.57 43.34
N LEU A 18 -47.62 -16.97 42.34
CA LEU A 18 -46.17 -17.06 42.08
C LEU A 18 -45.88 -16.18 40.86
N ILE A 19 -45.33 -14.98 41.13
CA ILE A 19 -44.77 -14.07 40.15
C ILE A 19 -43.30 -14.40 39.97
N ALA A 20 -42.92 -14.44 38.74
CA ALA A 20 -41.61 -14.39 38.08
C ALA A 20 -40.95 -15.75 37.74
N PRO A 21 -40.22 -15.87 36.62
CA PRO A 21 -39.88 -14.80 35.65
C PRO A 21 -40.24 -15.19 34.20
N LEU A 22 -40.80 -14.29 33.45
CA LEU A 22 -40.95 -14.36 32.00
C LEU A 22 -40.71 -12.96 31.40
N LEU A 23 -39.49 -12.43 31.65
CA LEU A 23 -39.01 -11.21 31.01
C LEU A 23 -37.46 -11.28 30.79
N LEU A 24 -36.97 -12.47 30.41
CA LEU A 24 -35.53 -12.66 30.13
C LEU A 24 -35.27 -13.30 28.76
N ASP A 25 -36.28 -13.50 27.92
CA ASP A 25 -36.11 -14.12 26.60
C ASP A 25 -36.28 -13.15 25.41
N ALA A 26 -36.46 -11.84 25.67
CA ALA A 26 -36.61 -10.86 24.59
C ALA A 26 -35.35 -10.00 24.35
N GLU A 27 -34.36 -10.02 25.25
CA GLU A 27 -33.07 -9.34 25.04
C GLU A 27 -31.95 -10.27 24.54
N GLU A 28 -32.05 -11.58 24.72
CA GLU A 28 -31.09 -12.54 24.17
C GLU A 28 -31.29 -12.84 22.70
N THR A 29 -32.44 -12.52 22.10
CA THR A 29 -32.66 -12.69 20.64
C THR A 29 -32.21 -11.51 19.80
N LEU A 30 -31.86 -10.37 20.40
CA LEU A 30 -31.30 -9.21 19.67
C LEU A 30 -29.76 -9.16 19.72
N ALA A 31 -29.12 -9.96 20.56
CA ALA A 31 -27.65 -10.03 20.67
C ALA A 31 -27.01 -11.16 19.84
N THR A 32 -27.82 -12.02 19.20
CA THR A 32 -27.30 -13.16 18.42
C THR A 32 -27.39 -12.99 16.90
N GLU A 33 -27.79 -11.82 16.40
CA GLU A 33 -27.74 -11.50 14.97
C GLU A 33 -26.59 -10.55 14.56
N GLN A 34 -25.60 -10.29 15.41
CA GLN A 34 -24.27 -9.99 14.92
C GLN A 34 -23.55 -11.31 14.59
N SER A 35 -24.08 -12.03 13.59
CA SER A 35 -23.34 -13.10 12.95
C SER A 35 -22.00 -12.51 12.54
N SER A 36 -20.91 -13.12 12.97
CA SER A 36 -19.59 -12.96 12.39
C SER A 36 -19.76 -12.97 10.86
N LYS A 37 -19.73 -11.79 10.22
CA LYS A 37 -19.76 -11.71 8.77
C LYS A 37 -18.50 -12.43 8.31
N GLN A 38 -18.66 -13.66 7.85
CA GLN A 38 -17.58 -14.45 7.27
C GLN A 38 -16.94 -13.57 6.20
N LEU A 39 -15.63 -13.34 6.32
CA LEU A 39 -14.88 -12.57 5.34
C LEU A 39 -15.13 -13.17 3.95
N ALA A 40 -15.35 -12.35 2.95
CA ALA A 40 -15.52 -12.81 1.59
C ALA A 40 -14.24 -13.55 1.15
N ASP A 41 -14.39 -14.73 0.55
CA ASP A 41 -13.31 -15.49 -0.06
C ASP A 41 -13.82 -16.11 -1.35
N PHE A 42 -13.27 -15.66 -2.48
CA PHE A 42 -13.66 -16.12 -3.82
C PHE A 42 -12.80 -17.30 -4.31
N GLY A 43 -11.96 -17.86 -3.43
CA GLY A 43 -11.16 -19.05 -3.71
C GLY A 43 -9.99 -18.81 -4.66
N VAL A 44 -9.44 -17.61 -4.68
CA VAL A 44 -8.30 -17.23 -5.52
C VAL A 44 -6.98 -17.11 -4.76
N GLY A 45 -6.99 -17.37 -3.44
CA GLY A 45 -5.84 -17.25 -2.55
C GLY A 45 -5.53 -15.79 -2.18
N GLN A 46 -4.47 -15.60 -1.36
CA GLN A 46 -4.04 -14.28 -0.91
C GLN A 46 -2.95 -13.71 -1.82
N GLY A 47 -3.01 -12.41 -2.05
CA GLY A 47 -1.98 -11.65 -2.74
C GLY A 47 -0.72 -11.49 -1.90
N ILE A 48 0.33 -11.03 -2.57
CA ILE A 48 1.63 -10.72 -1.97
C ILE A 48 1.91 -9.23 -2.07
N GLN A 49 2.84 -8.71 -1.28
CA GLN A 49 3.29 -7.32 -1.42
C GLN A 49 4.12 -7.17 -2.71
N TRP A 50 3.92 -6.04 -3.39
CA TRP A 50 4.67 -5.70 -4.59
C TRP A 50 5.93 -4.92 -4.19
N GLY A 51 6.98 -5.00 -5.00
CA GLY A 51 8.20 -4.22 -4.79
C GLY A 51 8.03 -2.73 -5.09
N ASP A 52 9.07 -1.96 -4.87
CA ASP A 52 9.04 -0.51 -5.05
C ASP A 52 9.08 -0.08 -6.53
N GLN A 53 9.68 -0.91 -7.40
CA GLN A 53 9.75 -0.69 -8.83
C GLN A 53 9.19 -1.92 -9.55
N VAL A 54 7.98 -1.82 -10.09
CA VAL A 54 7.29 -2.97 -10.65
C VAL A 54 6.96 -2.79 -12.13
N VAL A 55 7.03 -3.89 -12.87
CA VAL A 55 6.40 -4.02 -14.19
C VAL A 55 5.06 -4.70 -13.99
N ALA A 56 3.98 -4.02 -14.34
CA ALA A 56 2.62 -4.52 -14.15
C ALA A 56 1.71 -4.12 -15.33
N PRO A 57 1.77 -4.84 -16.46
CA PRO A 57 0.94 -4.53 -17.62
C PRO A 57 -0.54 -4.71 -17.31
N PHE A 58 -1.38 -3.89 -17.94
CA PHE A 58 -2.83 -4.06 -17.89
C PHE A 58 -3.28 -5.26 -18.70
N VAL A 59 -4.28 -5.95 -18.17
CA VAL A 59 -4.94 -7.09 -18.82
C VAL A 59 -6.44 -6.83 -18.84
N ASP A 60 -7.04 -6.85 -20.01
CA ASP A 60 -8.50 -6.92 -20.15
C ASP A 60 -8.95 -8.37 -19.92
N MET A 61 -9.52 -8.64 -18.75
CA MET A 61 -9.98 -9.97 -18.35
C MET A 61 -11.27 -10.40 -19.07
N THR A 62 -11.96 -9.47 -19.72
CA THR A 62 -13.17 -9.74 -20.49
C THR A 62 -12.89 -9.98 -21.96
N ALA A 63 -11.71 -9.57 -22.44
CA ALA A 63 -11.27 -9.86 -23.80
C ALA A 63 -11.09 -11.37 -23.98
N TYR A 64 -12.01 -11.98 -24.75
CA TYR A 64 -12.02 -13.42 -24.97
C TYR A 64 -10.75 -13.88 -25.71
N SER A 65 -10.08 -14.90 -25.15
CA SER A 65 -8.99 -15.59 -25.81
C SER A 65 -9.43 -16.99 -26.25
N SER A 66 -9.42 -17.22 -27.55
CA SER A 66 -9.67 -18.55 -28.13
C SER A 66 -8.40 -19.40 -28.32
N LYS A 67 -7.22 -18.82 -28.06
CA LYS A 67 -5.94 -19.53 -28.19
C LYS A 67 -5.75 -20.45 -26.98
N GLU A 68 -5.70 -21.76 -27.24
CA GLU A 68 -5.69 -22.82 -26.21
C GLU A 68 -4.50 -22.66 -25.23
N ASP A 69 -3.35 -22.22 -25.72
CA ASP A 69 -2.14 -22.01 -24.92
C ASP A 69 -2.16 -20.72 -24.07
N LEU A 70 -3.15 -19.84 -24.27
CA LEU A 70 -3.30 -18.55 -23.60
C LEU A 70 -4.67 -18.40 -22.93
N SER A 71 -5.54 -19.39 -23.00
CA SER A 71 -6.91 -19.29 -22.52
C SER A 71 -7.13 -20.09 -21.24
N SER A 72 -7.57 -19.37 -20.19
CA SER A 72 -8.18 -19.97 -19.01
C SER A 72 -9.69 -19.74 -19.11
N ASN A 73 -10.41 -20.72 -19.66
CA ASN A 73 -11.85 -20.62 -19.96
C ASN A 73 -12.23 -19.30 -20.65
N GLY A 74 -11.47 -18.85 -21.66
CA GLY A 74 -11.73 -17.62 -22.40
C GLY A 74 -11.10 -16.36 -21.83
N ALA A 75 -10.75 -16.30 -20.55
CA ALA A 75 -9.91 -15.25 -20.00
C ALA A 75 -8.44 -15.48 -20.34
N LEU A 76 -7.59 -14.45 -20.31
CA LEU A 76 -6.15 -14.63 -20.48
C LEU A 76 -5.57 -15.46 -19.33
N ASP A 77 -4.79 -16.49 -19.66
CA ASP A 77 -4.09 -17.32 -18.67
C ASP A 77 -2.81 -16.63 -18.19
N LEU A 78 -2.90 -15.94 -17.06
CA LEU A 78 -1.79 -15.20 -16.46
C LEU A 78 -0.66 -16.13 -16.01
N ALA A 79 -0.98 -17.36 -15.58
CA ALA A 79 0.02 -18.34 -15.18
C ALA A 79 0.80 -18.87 -16.39
N ALA A 80 0.15 -19.05 -17.54
CA ALA A 80 0.83 -19.42 -18.78
C ALA A 80 1.78 -18.29 -19.24
N VAL A 81 1.31 -17.02 -19.19
CA VAL A 81 2.16 -15.84 -19.45
C VAL A 81 3.36 -15.83 -18.52
N ALA A 82 3.12 -15.96 -17.20
CA ALA A 82 4.16 -15.91 -16.18
C ALA A 82 5.20 -17.02 -16.34
N LYS A 83 4.78 -18.25 -16.58
CA LYS A 83 5.67 -19.39 -16.83
C LYS A 83 6.57 -19.19 -18.06
N LYS A 84 6.04 -18.54 -19.11
CA LYS A 84 6.76 -18.31 -20.35
C LYS A 84 7.71 -17.13 -20.28
N THR A 85 7.37 -16.11 -19.53
CA THR A 85 8.06 -14.80 -19.56
C THR A 85 8.73 -14.40 -18.25
N GLY A 86 8.38 -15.05 -17.14
CA GLY A 86 8.78 -14.62 -15.80
C GLY A 86 7.99 -13.43 -15.24
N GLN A 87 6.97 -12.92 -15.97
CA GLN A 87 6.14 -11.81 -15.49
C GLN A 87 5.31 -12.23 -14.28
N LYS A 88 5.34 -11.42 -13.21
CA LYS A 88 4.71 -11.77 -11.93
C LYS A 88 3.50 -10.89 -11.57
N PHE A 89 3.48 -9.63 -11.97
CA PHE A 89 2.47 -8.66 -11.54
C PHE A 89 1.64 -8.16 -12.71
N PHE A 90 0.33 -8.03 -12.52
CA PHE A 90 -0.60 -7.56 -13.56
C PHE A 90 -1.68 -6.66 -12.95
N ASN A 91 -2.07 -5.61 -13.70
CA ASN A 91 -3.27 -4.82 -13.41
C ASN A 91 -4.43 -5.39 -14.23
N LEU A 92 -5.49 -5.85 -13.57
CA LEU A 92 -6.62 -6.50 -14.23
C LEU A 92 -7.78 -5.53 -14.45
N GLY A 93 -8.12 -5.23 -15.68
CA GLY A 93 -9.22 -4.38 -16.07
C GLY A 93 -10.45 -5.18 -16.51
N PHE A 94 -11.64 -4.68 -16.31
CA PHE A 94 -12.01 -3.65 -15.36
C PHE A 94 -13.19 -4.13 -14.53
N MET A 95 -13.20 -3.79 -13.24
CA MET A 95 -14.35 -4.05 -12.38
C MET A 95 -15.31 -2.87 -12.50
N GLN A 96 -16.55 -3.14 -12.94
CA GLN A 96 -17.55 -2.12 -13.21
C GLN A 96 -18.87 -2.40 -12.49
N ALA A 97 -19.63 -1.35 -12.22
CA ALA A 97 -20.94 -1.41 -11.59
C ALA A 97 -22.04 -1.68 -12.63
N LYS A 98 -23.00 -2.51 -12.26
CA LYS A 98 -24.31 -2.66 -12.94
C LYS A 98 -25.40 -1.85 -12.25
N GLY A 99 -25.17 -1.41 -11.02
CA GLY A 99 -26.10 -0.64 -10.19
C GLY A 99 -25.82 -0.84 -8.70
N VAL A 100 -26.80 -0.49 -7.86
CA VAL A 100 -26.75 -0.71 -6.40
C VAL A 100 -27.80 -1.74 -6.01
N LYS A 101 -27.42 -2.71 -5.17
CA LYS A 101 -28.30 -3.77 -4.67
C LYS A 101 -27.89 -4.17 -3.25
N ASN A 102 -28.85 -4.20 -2.32
CA ASN A 102 -28.62 -4.60 -0.92
C ASN A 102 -27.46 -3.83 -0.25
N ASP A 103 -27.46 -2.51 -0.37
CA ASP A 103 -26.45 -1.60 0.20
C ASP A 103 -25.02 -1.88 -0.27
N ARG A 104 -24.86 -2.39 -1.50
CA ARG A 104 -23.57 -2.64 -2.19
C ARG A 104 -23.70 -2.36 -3.68
N ILE A 105 -22.57 -2.19 -4.32
CA ILE A 105 -22.49 -2.20 -5.79
C ILE A 105 -22.77 -3.63 -6.28
N ASP A 106 -23.70 -3.74 -7.20
CA ASP A 106 -23.86 -4.93 -8.06
C ASP A 106 -22.77 -4.84 -9.15
N TRP A 107 -21.66 -5.51 -8.92
CA TRP A 107 -20.46 -5.39 -9.76
C TRP A 107 -20.30 -6.59 -10.68
N ALA A 108 -19.57 -6.38 -11.77
CA ALA A 108 -19.08 -7.46 -12.62
C ALA A 108 -17.83 -7.04 -13.40
N TRP A 109 -17.07 -8.00 -13.88
CA TRP A 109 -15.99 -7.77 -14.84
C TRP A 109 -16.56 -7.19 -16.12
N GLY A 110 -16.07 -6.02 -16.55
CA GLY A 110 -16.57 -5.26 -17.71
C GLY A 110 -18.06 -4.90 -17.66
N GLY A 111 -18.69 -4.98 -16.49
CA GLY A 111 -20.14 -4.79 -16.36
C GLY A 111 -20.99 -5.91 -16.97
N PHE A 112 -20.38 -7.02 -17.42
CA PHE A 112 -21.09 -8.12 -18.08
C PHE A 112 -21.81 -9.02 -17.08
N SER A 113 -23.10 -9.32 -17.36
CA SER A 113 -23.84 -10.33 -16.58
C SER A 113 -23.13 -11.69 -16.64
N GLY A 114 -23.16 -12.42 -15.52
CA GLY A 114 -22.51 -13.71 -15.41
C GLY A 114 -21.02 -13.66 -15.08
N LEU A 115 -20.41 -12.46 -14.95
CA LEU A 115 -19.00 -12.28 -14.63
C LEU A 115 -18.79 -11.66 -13.24
N SER A 116 -19.49 -12.17 -12.21
CA SER A 116 -19.33 -11.75 -10.82
C SER A 116 -19.60 -12.91 -9.86
N GLU A 117 -19.28 -12.76 -8.57
CA GLU A 117 -19.56 -13.79 -7.57
C GLU A 117 -21.06 -13.97 -7.31
N SER A 118 -21.84 -12.89 -7.42
CA SER A 118 -23.30 -12.92 -7.25
C SER A 118 -24.09 -13.41 -8.49
N ASP A 119 -23.43 -13.43 -9.65
CA ASP A 119 -24.00 -13.77 -10.94
C ASP A 119 -22.85 -14.39 -11.78
N ASN A 120 -22.64 -15.69 -11.64
CA ASN A 120 -21.48 -16.43 -12.14
C ASN A 120 -21.86 -17.54 -13.12
N ASP A 121 -22.90 -17.36 -13.91
CA ASP A 121 -23.37 -18.35 -14.87
C ASP A 121 -22.47 -18.48 -16.12
N GLN A 122 -21.56 -17.51 -16.34
CA GLN A 122 -20.59 -17.55 -17.41
C GLN A 122 -19.33 -18.31 -17.01
N TRP A 123 -19.00 -19.35 -17.77
CA TRP A 123 -17.81 -20.17 -17.56
C TRP A 123 -16.50 -19.38 -17.55
N GLN A 124 -16.47 -18.20 -18.20
CA GLN A 124 -15.33 -17.29 -18.21
C GLN A 124 -15.03 -16.73 -16.82
N TYR A 125 -16.03 -16.55 -15.95
CA TYR A 125 -15.80 -16.08 -14.58
C TYR A 125 -14.90 -17.05 -13.79
N GLU A 126 -15.16 -18.35 -13.91
CA GLU A 126 -14.27 -19.37 -13.31
C GLU A 126 -12.87 -19.37 -13.96
N GLY A 127 -12.78 -19.03 -15.26
CA GLY A 127 -11.51 -18.81 -15.95
C GLY A 127 -10.71 -17.67 -15.37
N ILE A 128 -11.35 -16.54 -15.05
CA ILE A 128 -10.72 -15.40 -14.38
C ILE A 128 -10.18 -15.81 -13.01
N LYS A 129 -11.00 -16.43 -12.17
CA LYS A 129 -10.58 -16.91 -10.84
C LYS A 129 -9.45 -17.93 -10.93
N LYS A 130 -9.54 -18.87 -11.83
CA LYS A 130 -8.49 -19.89 -12.07
C LYS A 130 -7.17 -19.23 -12.47
N SER A 131 -7.20 -18.28 -13.40
CA SER A 131 -6.03 -17.55 -13.88
C SER A 131 -5.30 -16.83 -12.73
N ILE A 132 -6.03 -16.14 -11.85
CA ILE A 132 -5.48 -15.47 -10.67
C ILE A 132 -4.89 -16.50 -9.68
N ARG A 133 -5.64 -17.54 -9.34
CA ARG A 133 -5.22 -18.57 -8.39
C ARG A 133 -3.95 -19.28 -8.83
N GLU A 134 -3.86 -19.67 -10.10
CA GLU A 134 -2.70 -20.36 -10.65
C GLU A 134 -1.46 -19.44 -10.75
N LEU A 135 -1.66 -18.15 -11.07
CA LEU A 135 -0.59 -17.14 -11.02
C LEU A 135 -0.01 -17.01 -9.60
N ARG A 136 -0.88 -16.91 -8.59
CA ARG A 136 -0.45 -16.86 -7.17
C ARG A 136 0.26 -18.12 -6.72
N GLY A 137 -0.16 -19.28 -7.23
CA GLY A 137 0.50 -20.56 -6.98
C GLY A 137 1.96 -20.62 -7.44
N ILE A 138 2.38 -19.74 -8.33
CA ILE A 138 3.76 -19.64 -8.83
C ILE A 138 4.45 -18.33 -8.41
N GLY A 139 3.93 -17.64 -7.38
CA GLY A 139 4.53 -16.46 -6.78
C GLY A 139 4.31 -15.15 -7.55
N GLY A 140 3.25 -15.07 -8.36
CA GLY A 140 2.77 -13.83 -8.95
C GLY A 140 1.58 -13.26 -8.19
N ASP A 141 1.10 -12.06 -8.58
CA ASP A 141 -0.06 -11.40 -7.99
C ASP A 141 -0.71 -10.40 -8.95
N VAL A 142 -1.89 -9.92 -8.56
CA VAL A 142 -2.70 -9.00 -9.36
C VAL A 142 -3.22 -7.84 -8.53
N ALA A 143 -3.35 -6.66 -9.16
CA ALA A 143 -4.24 -5.61 -8.71
C ALA A 143 -5.50 -5.62 -9.58
N ILE A 144 -6.65 -5.31 -8.99
CA ILE A 144 -7.89 -5.10 -9.74
C ILE A 144 -8.05 -3.61 -9.98
N SER A 145 -8.30 -3.25 -11.23
CA SER A 145 -8.58 -1.89 -11.68
C SER A 145 -10.09 -1.66 -11.78
N PHE A 146 -10.56 -0.62 -11.11
CA PHE A 146 -11.95 -0.18 -11.10
C PHE A 146 -12.13 1.01 -12.05
N GLY A 147 -13.18 1.00 -12.88
CA GLY A 147 -13.46 2.09 -13.82
C GLY A 147 -13.17 1.72 -15.27
N GLY A 148 -12.24 2.44 -15.91
CA GLY A 148 -11.91 2.33 -17.34
C GLY A 148 -12.76 3.25 -18.23
N LEU A 149 -12.46 3.26 -19.54
CA LEU A 149 -13.03 4.20 -20.51
C LEU A 149 -14.57 4.09 -20.65
N ASN A 150 -15.11 2.88 -20.54
CA ASN A 150 -16.55 2.64 -20.63
C ASN A 150 -17.22 3.02 -19.30
N SER A 151 -18.40 3.66 -19.35
CA SER A 151 -19.17 4.01 -18.16
C SER A 151 -19.41 2.81 -17.24
N GLY A 152 -19.57 3.06 -15.94
CA GLY A 152 -19.81 2.01 -14.94
C GLY A 152 -18.78 2.02 -13.81
N ALA A 153 -18.05 3.10 -13.62
CA ALA A 153 -17.27 3.27 -12.42
C ALA A 153 -18.18 3.28 -11.18
N PHE A 154 -17.72 2.73 -10.07
CA PHE A 154 -18.52 2.61 -8.86
C PHE A 154 -18.99 3.97 -8.35
N TRP A 155 -18.10 4.98 -8.41
CA TRP A 155 -18.38 6.36 -7.98
C TRP A 155 -19.26 7.15 -8.94
N GLU A 156 -19.43 6.72 -10.18
CA GLU A 156 -20.49 7.24 -11.07
C GLU A 156 -21.87 6.70 -10.65
N THR A 157 -21.93 5.48 -10.14
CA THR A 157 -23.18 4.78 -9.80
C THR A 157 -23.76 5.27 -8.47
N THR A 158 -22.92 5.58 -7.50
CA THR A 158 -23.30 6.12 -6.19
C THR A 158 -22.19 6.94 -5.55
N GLN A 159 -22.57 7.94 -4.75
CA GLN A 159 -21.67 8.72 -3.90
C GLN A 159 -21.84 8.38 -2.41
N ASP A 160 -22.61 7.33 -2.09
CA ASP A 160 -22.73 6.83 -0.73
C ASP A 160 -21.44 6.13 -0.32
N ILE A 161 -20.70 6.76 0.61
CA ILE A 161 -19.41 6.30 1.07
C ILE A 161 -19.51 4.89 1.69
N SER A 162 -20.60 4.59 2.38
CA SER A 162 -20.78 3.29 3.04
C SER A 162 -21.01 2.18 2.01
N ILE A 163 -21.80 2.43 0.98
CA ILE A 163 -22.04 1.49 -0.13
C ILE A 163 -20.72 1.22 -0.86
N LEU A 164 -19.97 2.27 -1.21
CA LEU A 164 -18.66 2.14 -1.86
C LEU A 164 -17.67 1.37 -0.99
N ALA A 165 -17.51 1.74 0.29
CA ALA A 165 -16.58 1.09 1.21
C ALA A 165 -16.91 -0.38 1.46
N ASN A 166 -18.20 -0.73 1.60
CA ASN A 166 -18.64 -2.11 1.76
C ASN A 166 -18.31 -2.94 0.51
N SER A 167 -18.50 -2.37 -0.68
CA SER A 167 -18.22 -3.03 -1.95
C SER A 167 -16.72 -3.26 -2.15
N TYR A 168 -15.89 -2.25 -1.90
CA TYR A 168 -14.43 -2.41 -1.94
C TYR A 168 -13.92 -3.41 -0.91
N THR A 169 -14.46 -3.39 0.31
CA THR A 169 -14.10 -4.36 1.36
C THR A 169 -14.39 -5.79 0.90
N GLU A 170 -15.57 -6.04 0.33
CA GLU A 170 -15.94 -7.35 -0.17
C GLU A 170 -15.01 -7.84 -1.28
N ILE A 171 -14.73 -6.99 -2.28
CA ILE A 171 -13.88 -7.35 -3.41
C ILE A 171 -12.43 -7.55 -2.97
N ILE A 172 -11.89 -6.64 -2.16
CA ILE A 172 -10.52 -6.72 -1.65
C ILE A 172 -10.32 -7.99 -0.84
N GLN A 173 -11.24 -8.32 0.06
CA GLN A 173 -11.19 -9.54 0.86
C GLN A 173 -11.44 -10.78 0.02
N GLY A 174 -12.47 -10.74 -0.85
CA GLY A 174 -12.86 -11.87 -1.70
C GLY A 174 -11.75 -12.30 -2.66
N TYR A 175 -11.09 -11.34 -3.27
CA TYR A 175 -9.93 -11.60 -4.13
C TYR A 175 -8.59 -11.60 -3.38
N GLY A 176 -8.56 -11.37 -2.07
CA GLY A 176 -7.33 -11.35 -1.27
C GLY A 176 -6.32 -10.32 -1.80
N LEU A 177 -6.76 -9.10 -2.12
CA LEU A 177 -5.92 -8.10 -2.78
C LEU A 177 -5.03 -7.37 -1.78
N THR A 178 -3.78 -7.16 -2.17
CA THR A 178 -2.83 -6.27 -1.48
C THR A 178 -2.74 -4.90 -2.16
N ARG A 179 -3.18 -4.81 -3.43
CA ARG A 179 -3.21 -3.58 -4.22
C ARG A 179 -4.48 -3.48 -5.05
N VAL A 180 -4.99 -2.27 -5.19
CA VAL A 180 -6.09 -1.90 -6.09
C VAL A 180 -5.68 -0.72 -6.96
N ASP A 181 -6.33 -0.60 -8.11
CA ASP A 181 -6.17 0.52 -9.03
C ASP A 181 -7.52 1.18 -9.31
N PHE A 182 -7.53 2.50 -9.44
CA PHE A 182 -8.68 3.28 -9.89
C PHE A 182 -8.32 3.94 -11.21
N ASP A 183 -8.89 3.43 -12.29
CA ASP A 183 -8.74 3.96 -13.64
C ASP A 183 -9.86 4.96 -13.92
N VAL A 184 -9.51 6.25 -13.76
CA VAL A 184 -10.46 7.35 -13.73
C VAL A 184 -10.40 8.11 -15.04
N GLU A 185 -11.37 7.84 -15.92
CA GLU A 185 -11.42 8.38 -17.27
C GLU A 185 -12.77 9.04 -17.60
N ALA A 186 -12.81 9.79 -18.69
CA ALA A 186 -14.00 10.33 -19.33
C ALA A 186 -14.99 10.97 -18.34
N ALA A 187 -16.22 10.45 -18.24
CA ALA A 187 -17.27 10.97 -17.37
C ALA A 187 -16.98 10.73 -15.88
N ALA A 188 -16.19 9.73 -15.54
CA ALA A 188 -15.85 9.37 -14.17
C ALA A 188 -14.90 10.36 -13.45
N MET A 189 -14.47 11.44 -14.10
CA MET A 189 -13.49 12.42 -13.57
C MET A 189 -14.09 13.55 -12.73
N GLY A 190 -15.36 13.48 -12.33
CA GLY A 190 -16.01 14.49 -11.49
C GLY A 190 -15.39 14.58 -10.10
N TYR A 191 -15.13 15.80 -9.61
CA TYR A 191 -14.47 16.02 -8.31
C TYR A 191 -15.28 15.45 -7.14
N GLN A 192 -16.59 15.70 -7.07
CA GLN A 192 -17.42 15.28 -5.92
C GLN A 192 -17.56 13.75 -5.85
N GLU A 193 -17.73 13.11 -7.00
CA GLU A 193 -17.81 11.67 -7.17
C GLU A 193 -16.49 11.02 -6.72
N ASN A 194 -15.36 11.57 -7.16
CA ASN A 194 -14.03 11.08 -6.76
C ASN A 194 -13.71 11.37 -5.30
N LEU A 195 -14.21 12.46 -4.70
CA LEU A 195 -14.05 12.73 -3.27
C LEU A 195 -14.83 11.72 -2.41
N ALA A 196 -16.03 11.33 -2.84
CA ALA A 196 -16.80 10.27 -2.17
C ALA A 196 -16.08 8.93 -2.29
N ASN A 197 -15.60 8.59 -3.49
CA ASN A 197 -14.80 7.40 -3.76
C ASN A 197 -13.53 7.33 -2.91
N ALA A 198 -12.77 8.42 -2.89
CA ALA A 198 -11.54 8.54 -2.11
C ALA A 198 -11.77 8.36 -0.60
N LYS A 199 -12.84 8.96 -0.05
CA LYS A 199 -13.23 8.74 1.36
C LYS A 199 -13.60 7.29 1.64
N ALA A 200 -14.27 6.62 0.71
CA ALA A 200 -14.63 5.21 0.86
C ALA A 200 -13.38 4.31 0.87
N ILE A 201 -12.50 4.46 -0.13
CA ILE A 201 -11.28 3.63 -0.18
C ILE A 201 -10.32 3.95 0.97
N ARG A 202 -10.27 5.20 1.45
CA ARG A 202 -9.49 5.55 2.64
C ARG A 202 -9.94 4.75 3.87
N GLN A 203 -11.24 4.62 4.12
CA GLN A 203 -11.76 3.80 5.21
C GLN A 203 -11.38 2.32 5.08
N VAL A 204 -11.33 1.81 3.85
CA VAL A 204 -10.92 0.43 3.58
C VAL A 204 -9.41 0.28 3.75
N GLN A 205 -8.63 1.22 3.24
CA GLN A 205 -7.17 1.26 3.37
C GLN A 205 -6.72 1.26 4.84
N GLU A 206 -7.38 2.04 5.70
CA GLU A 206 -7.10 2.08 7.14
C GLU A 206 -7.31 0.72 7.84
N LYS A 207 -8.26 -0.08 7.34
CA LYS A 207 -8.59 -1.38 7.91
C LYS A 207 -7.76 -2.53 7.34
N THR A 208 -7.39 -2.45 6.07
CA THR A 208 -6.80 -3.57 5.33
C THR A 208 -5.32 -3.36 5.01
N GLY A 209 -4.85 -2.09 4.99
CA GLY A 209 -3.51 -1.75 4.53
C GLY A 209 -3.33 -1.90 3.01
N VAL A 210 -4.44 -1.98 2.23
CA VAL A 210 -4.38 -2.14 0.78
C VAL A 210 -3.65 -0.96 0.13
N GLU A 211 -2.73 -1.23 -0.77
CA GLU A 211 -2.06 -0.22 -1.59
C GLU A 211 -3.01 0.32 -2.66
N VAL A 212 -2.95 1.62 -2.89
CA VAL A 212 -3.85 2.31 -3.83
C VAL A 212 -3.05 2.93 -4.97
N THR A 213 -3.37 2.51 -6.18
CA THR A 213 -2.93 3.13 -7.43
C THR A 213 -4.07 3.99 -8.00
N LEU A 214 -3.72 5.14 -8.55
CA LEU A 214 -4.65 6.05 -9.22
C LEU A 214 -4.18 6.25 -10.65
N THR A 215 -4.89 5.69 -11.64
CA THR A 215 -4.58 5.76 -13.06
C THR A 215 -5.36 6.89 -13.71
N LEU A 216 -4.63 7.83 -14.37
CA LEU A 216 -5.20 9.09 -14.88
C LEU A 216 -4.74 9.40 -16.31
N PRO A 217 -5.63 9.96 -17.15
CA PRO A 217 -5.25 10.54 -18.44
C PRO A 217 -4.28 11.72 -18.26
N VAL A 218 -3.30 11.79 -19.14
CA VAL A 218 -2.25 12.81 -19.09
C VAL A 218 -1.94 13.33 -20.48
N MET A 219 -1.46 14.57 -20.57
CA MET A 219 -0.81 15.13 -21.76
C MET A 219 0.72 15.19 -21.53
N ASP A 220 1.48 15.48 -22.56
CA ASP A 220 2.92 15.76 -22.46
C ASP A 220 3.24 16.86 -21.43
N THR A 221 2.30 17.79 -21.21
CA THR A 221 2.38 18.86 -20.20
C THR A 221 2.02 18.42 -18.77
N GLY A 222 1.77 17.15 -18.55
CA GLY A 222 1.34 16.59 -17.26
C GLY A 222 -0.17 16.37 -17.17
N LEU A 223 -0.66 16.20 -15.94
CA LEU A 223 -2.10 16.05 -15.65
C LEU A 223 -2.86 17.32 -16.09
N ILE A 224 -3.94 17.13 -16.80
CA ILE A 224 -4.87 18.21 -17.16
C ILE A 224 -5.77 18.56 -15.96
N SER A 225 -6.52 19.66 -16.06
CA SER A 225 -7.32 20.18 -14.92
C SER A 225 -8.25 19.17 -14.28
N THR A 226 -8.88 18.28 -15.05
CA THR A 226 -9.75 17.23 -14.53
C THR A 226 -8.94 16.18 -13.76
N GLY A 227 -7.81 15.72 -14.29
CA GLY A 227 -6.90 14.79 -13.59
C GLY A 227 -6.35 15.39 -12.31
N LEU A 228 -5.99 16.67 -12.32
CA LEU A 228 -5.57 17.41 -11.12
C LEU A 228 -6.69 17.50 -10.08
N SER A 229 -7.95 17.68 -10.50
CA SER A 229 -9.10 17.68 -9.57
C SER A 229 -9.33 16.31 -8.94
N VAL A 230 -9.14 15.23 -9.69
CA VAL A 230 -9.20 13.86 -9.15
C VAL A 230 -8.07 13.63 -8.14
N LEU A 231 -6.83 13.96 -8.49
CA LEU A 231 -5.69 13.87 -7.57
C LEU A 231 -5.94 14.64 -6.27
N GLN A 232 -6.47 15.88 -6.37
CA GLN A 232 -6.85 16.69 -5.22
C GLN A 232 -7.86 15.94 -4.32
N ALA A 233 -8.91 15.36 -4.90
CA ALA A 233 -9.95 14.66 -4.14
C ALA A 233 -9.39 13.49 -3.31
N TYR A 234 -8.44 12.72 -3.88
CA TYR A 234 -7.79 11.62 -3.18
C TYR A 234 -6.86 12.10 -2.06
N LEU A 235 -6.07 13.15 -2.31
CA LEU A 235 -5.18 13.72 -1.30
C LEU A 235 -5.97 14.36 -0.14
N GLU A 236 -7.04 15.10 -0.42
CA GLU A 236 -7.90 15.70 0.61
C GLU A 236 -8.64 14.65 1.45
N ALA A 237 -9.00 13.52 0.87
CA ALA A 237 -9.57 12.39 1.60
C ALA A 237 -8.52 11.65 2.46
N GLY A 238 -7.23 11.96 2.32
CA GLY A 238 -6.14 11.33 3.06
C GLY A 238 -5.77 9.94 2.54
N VAL A 239 -6.08 9.62 1.29
CA VAL A 239 -5.66 8.35 0.68
C VAL A 239 -4.15 8.32 0.54
N GLU A 240 -3.53 7.27 1.04
CA GLU A 240 -2.11 7.00 0.84
C GLU A 240 -1.91 6.38 -0.55
N LEU A 241 -1.59 7.24 -1.53
CA LEU A 241 -1.36 6.80 -2.90
C LEU A 241 0.03 6.16 -3.01
N THR A 242 0.06 4.87 -3.32
CA THR A 242 1.30 4.16 -3.64
C THR A 242 1.81 4.59 -5.00
N THR A 243 0.90 4.73 -5.98
CA THR A 243 1.26 5.11 -7.35
C THR A 243 0.19 6.02 -7.95
N VAL A 244 0.63 7.10 -8.59
CA VAL A 244 -0.16 7.87 -9.57
C VAL A 244 0.33 7.44 -10.94
N ASN A 245 -0.45 6.59 -11.60
CA ASN A 245 -0.11 5.97 -12.87
C ASN A 245 -0.65 6.81 -14.02
N LEU A 246 0.20 7.13 -14.98
CA LEU A 246 -0.09 8.05 -16.06
C LEU A 246 -0.41 7.27 -17.34
N MET A 247 -1.59 7.50 -17.91
CA MET A 247 -1.94 6.97 -19.24
C MET A 247 -1.20 7.78 -20.32
N THR A 248 0.06 7.44 -20.56
CA THR A 248 0.95 8.12 -21.51
C THR A 248 0.67 7.67 -22.93
N MET A 249 -0.56 7.89 -23.37
CA MET A 249 -1.11 7.40 -24.65
C MET A 249 -2.12 8.37 -25.25
N CYS A 250 -2.49 8.15 -26.52
CA CYS A 250 -3.62 8.81 -27.18
C CYS A 250 -3.54 10.35 -27.22
N TYR A 251 -2.35 10.91 -27.30
CA TYR A 251 -2.12 12.37 -27.33
C TYR A 251 -2.68 13.09 -28.57
N GLY A 252 -3.13 12.35 -29.58
CA GLY A 252 -3.52 12.90 -30.85
C GLY A 252 -2.34 13.46 -31.67
N SER A 253 -2.64 14.33 -32.66
CA SER A 253 -1.61 14.90 -33.55
C SER A 253 -0.76 16.00 -32.90
N VAL A 254 -1.10 16.45 -31.70
CA VAL A 254 -0.38 17.53 -30.99
C VAL A 254 0.98 17.07 -30.45
N VAL A 255 1.13 15.75 -30.21
CA VAL A 255 2.39 15.13 -29.77
C VAL A 255 2.85 14.14 -30.83
N PRO A 256 3.76 14.54 -31.74
CA PRO A 256 4.16 13.68 -32.86
C PRO A 256 5.04 12.49 -32.44
N ASP A 257 5.84 12.61 -31.37
CA ASP A 257 6.64 11.51 -30.80
C ASP A 257 6.04 11.09 -29.44
N TYR A 258 5.25 10.01 -29.43
CA TYR A 258 4.61 9.51 -28.22
C TYR A 258 5.62 9.00 -27.16
N SER A 259 6.82 8.59 -27.56
CA SER A 259 7.84 8.25 -26.59
C SER A 259 8.32 9.50 -25.83
N GLN A 260 8.61 10.60 -26.55
CA GLN A 260 8.99 11.85 -25.91
C GLN A 260 7.84 12.42 -25.07
N GLY A 261 6.61 12.39 -25.60
CA GLY A 261 5.43 12.81 -24.85
C GLY A 261 5.24 12.03 -23.55
N SER A 262 5.59 10.74 -23.53
CA SER A 262 5.56 9.94 -22.29
C SER A 262 6.59 10.39 -21.26
N LEU A 263 7.81 10.73 -21.69
CA LEU A 263 8.86 11.26 -20.82
C LEU A 263 8.43 12.62 -20.22
N ASP A 264 8.00 13.52 -21.08
CA ASP A 264 7.58 14.88 -20.71
C ASP A 264 6.38 14.84 -19.75
N ALA A 265 5.42 13.94 -19.98
CA ALA A 265 4.27 13.73 -19.10
C ALA A 265 4.70 13.33 -17.69
N VAL A 266 5.64 12.40 -17.56
CA VAL A 266 6.19 11.95 -16.26
C VAL A 266 6.88 13.12 -15.55
N ASP A 267 7.77 13.84 -16.23
CA ASP A 267 8.55 14.93 -15.63
C ASP A 267 7.65 16.11 -15.22
N ASN A 268 6.68 16.49 -16.05
CA ASN A 268 5.74 17.55 -15.74
C ASN A 268 4.77 17.15 -14.61
N THR A 269 4.31 15.90 -14.58
CA THR A 269 3.45 15.42 -13.49
C THR A 269 4.22 15.33 -12.16
N MET A 270 5.51 15.00 -12.17
CA MET A 270 6.34 15.03 -10.96
C MET A 270 6.28 16.41 -10.27
N VAL A 271 6.41 17.48 -11.05
CA VAL A 271 6.32 18.87 -10.52
C VAL A 271 4.92 19.15 -9.95
N GLN A 272 3.87 18.76 -10.68
CA GLN A 272 2.48 18.92 -10.22
C GLN A 272 2.22 18.11 -8.95
N LEU A 273 2.72 16.88 -8.86
CA LEU A 273 2.54 16.01 -7.71
C LEU A 273 3.14 16.62 -6.44
N LYS A 274 4.37 17.18 -6.52
CA LYS A 274 5.01 17.90 -5.40
C LYS A 274 4.16 19.08 -4.91
N ASP A 275 3.64 19.90 -5.84
CA ASP A 275 2.78 21.04 -5.50
C ASP A 275 1.50 20.57 -4.81
N TYR A 276 0.84 19.53 -5.35
CA TYR A 276 -0.42 19.02 -4.82
C TYR A 276 -0.25 18.36 -3.45
N TYR A 277 0.79 17.55 -3.25
CA TYR A 277 1.09 16.99 -1.93
C TYR A 277 1.35 18.11 -0.91
N LYS A 278 2.11 19.15 -1.29
CA LYS A 278 2.34 20.30 -0.40
C LYS A 278 1.05 21.03 -0.06
N ARG A 279 0.18 21.25 -1.03
CA ARG A 279 -1.07 22.03 -0.85
C ARG A 279 -2.12 21.27 -0.05
N PHE A 280 -2.33 20.01 -0.31
CA PHE A 280 -3.48 19.25 0.21
C PHE A 280 -3.13 18.30 1.37
N THR A 281 -1.87 17.93 1.53
CA THR A 281 -1.42 17.07 2.64
C THR A 281 -0.40 17.75 3.54
N ASN A 282 0.04 18.95 3.19
CA ASN A 282 1.17 19.66 3.81
C ASN A 282 2.51 18.87 3.76
N THR A 283 2.62 17.88 2.90
CA THR A 283 3.82 17.04 2.71
C THR A 283 4.69 17.64 1.60
N THR A 284 5.96 17.88 1.89
CA THR A 284 6.94 18.29 0.87
C THR A 284 7.67 17.05 0.37
N LEU A 285 7.47 16.67 -0.89
CA LEU A 285 8.17 15.56 -1.52
C LEU A 285 9.49 16.04 -2.14
N THR A 286 10.55 15.24 -2.02
CA THR A 286 11.73 15.36 -2.89
C THR A 286 11.38 14.93 -4.31
N ASP A 287 12.25 15.21 -5.28
CA ASP A 287 12.05 14.75 -6.66
C ASP A 287 12.02 13.22 -6.71
N GLU A 288 12.94 12.54 -6.02
CA GLU A 288 12.99 11.09 -5.94
C GLU A 288 11.72 10.50 -5.32
N GLN A 289 11.23 11.06 -4.23
CA GLN A 289 9.97 10.64 -3.61
C GLN A 289 8.75 10.86 -4.51
N ALA A 290 8.75 11.94 -5.29
CA ALA A 290 7.68 12.21 -6.25
C ALA A 290 7.75 11.25 -7.44
N TYR A 291 8.93 11.02 -8.03
CA TYR A 291 9.11 10.04 -9.08
C TYR A 291 8.78 8.62 -8.63
N ALA A 292 9.18 8.21 -7.43
CA ALA A 292 8.87 6.90 -6.87
C ALA A 292 7.36 6.64 -6.72
N ARG A 293 6.53 7.70 -6.70
CA ARG A 293 5.07 7.63 -6.68
C ARG A 293 4.43 7.67 -8.07
N LEU A 294 5.21 7.80 -9.14
CA LEU A 294 4.68 7.83 -10.49
C LEU A 294 4.73 6.46 -11.15
N GLY A 295 3.79 6.22 -12.03
CA GLY A 295 3.79 5.13 -12.99
C GLY A 295 3.57 5.66 -14.40
N THR A 296 3.89 4.85 -15.41
CA THR A 296 3.65 5.19 -16.81
C THR A 296 3.03 4.01 -17.56
N THR A 297 2.03 4.29 -18.38
CA THR A 297 1.23 3.28 -19.10
C THR A 297 1.00 3.73 -20.54
N PRO A 298 1.95 3.51 -21.47
CA PRO A 298 1.72 3.71 -22.89
C PRO A 298 0.77 2.65 -23.47
N SER A 299 0.05 2.98 -24.56
CA SER A 299 -0.66 2.02 -25.40
C SER A 299 0.30 1.47 -26.44
N ILE A 300 0.49 0.15 -26.46
CA ILE A 300 1.49 -0.51 -27.31
C ILE A 300 0.95 -0.92 -28.67
N GLY A 301 1.81 -0.94 -29.65
CA GLY A 301 1.47 -1.40 -30.99
C GLY A 301 0.48 -0.46 -31.69
N PHE A 302 -0.50 -1.04 -32.35
CA PHE A 302 -1.53 -0.31 -33.08
C PHE A 302 -2.72 0.01 -32.16
N GLU A 303 -3.05 1.27 -32.00
CA GLU A 303 -4.24 1.73 -31.30
C GLU A 303 -5.39 1.99 -32.27
N SER A 304 -5.17 2.90 -33.21
CA SER A 304 -6.10 3.26 -34.29
C SER A 304 -5.36 3.98 -35.40
N GLU A 305 -6.05 4.22 -36.53
CA GLU A 305 -5.48 5.01 -37.65
C GLU A 305 -5.19 6.48 -37.27
N ALA A 306 -5.75 6.97 -36.17
CA ALA A 306 -5.52 8.35 -35.69
C ALA A 306 -4.25 8.48 -34.84
N HIS A 307 -3.61 7.37 -34.48
CA HIS A 307 -2.46 7.35 -33.58
C HIS A 307 -1.25 6.65 -34.24
N PRO A 308 -0.02 7.08 -33.95
CA PRO A 308 1.17 6.38 -34.43
C PRO A 308 1.25 4.98 -33.83
N TYR A 309 1.84 4.05 -34.58
CA TYR A 309 2.16 2.73 -34.04
C TYR A 309 3.25 2.89 -32.97
N PHE A 310 2.93 2.53 -31.73
CA PHE A 310 3.88 2.59 -30.61
C PHE A 310 4.82 1.38 -30.66
N THR A 311 6.11 1.61 -30.91
CA THR A 311 7.09 0.57 -31.15
C THR A 311 7.82 0.12 -29.87
N THR A 312 8.47 -1.06 -29.91
CA THR A 312 9.38 -1.51 -28.85
C THR A 312 10.55 -0.55 -28.63
N ALA A 313 11.04 0.14 -29.69
CA ALA A 313 12.08 1.15 -29.55
C ALA A 313 11.58 2.39 -28.79
N MET A 314 10.33 2.79 -28.99
CA MET A 314 9.68 3.85 -28.21
C MET A 314 9.51 3.44 -26.75
N LEU A 315 9.06 2.20 -26.50
CA LEU A 315 8.96 1.69 -25.12
C LEU A 315 10.34 1.67 -24.45
N ASN A 316 11.39 1.27 -25.16
CA ASN A 316 12.73 1.26 -24.59
C ASN A 316 13.18 2.65 -24.11
N LYS A 317 12.86 3.74 -24.84
CA LYS A 317 13.15 5.11 -24.37
C LYS A 317 12.40 5.41 -23.07
N VAL A 318 11.12 5.02 -22.97
CA VAL A 318 10.32 5.19 -21.75
C VAL A 318 10.94 4.40 -20.59
N ILE A 319 11.38 3.16 -20.82
CA ILE A 319 12.02 2.32 -19.80
C ILE A 319 13.33 2.93 -19.32
N GLN A 320 14.19 3.44 -20.20
CA GLN A 320 15.44 4.08 -19.79
C GLN A 320 15.18 5.32 -18.92
N HIS A 321 14.23 6.17 -19.31
CA HIS A 321 13.82 7.32 -18.50
C HIS A 321 13.25 6.90 -17.14
N ALA A 322 12.37 5.89 -17.14
CA ALA A 322 11.79 5.34 -15.93
C ALA A 322 12.85 4.82 -14.93
N LYS A 323 13.90 4.16 -15.43
CA LYS A 323 15.05 3.72 -14.64
C LYS A 323 15.86 4.88 -14.09
N GLU A 324 16.18 5.86 -14.95
CA GLU A 324 16.95 7.06 -14.57
C GLU A 324 16.25 7.83 -13.45
N LYS A 325 14.92 8.01 -13.56
CA LYS A 325 14.10 8.74 -12.58
C LYS A 325 13.67 7.88 -11.40
N LYS A 326 13.88 6.57 -11.44
CA LYS A 326 13.45 5.61 -10.42
C LYS A 326 11.94 5.68 -10.15
N ILE A 327 11.11 5.72 -11.20
CA ILE A 327 9.66 5.73 -11.01
C ILE A 327 9.16 4.42 -10.39
N GLY A 328 7.99 4.44 -9.74
CA GLY A 328 7.48 3.29 -8.99
C GLY A 328 6.92 2.16 -9.84
N MET A 329 6.37 2.47 -11.03
CA MET A 329 5.71 1.46 -11.86
C MET A 329 5.87 1.73 -13.35
N VAL A 330 6.14 0.67 -14.10
CA VAL A 330 5.97 0.64 -15.56
C VAL A 330 4.85 -0.33 -15.90
N SER A 331 3.91 0.15 -16.67
CA SER A 331 2.80 -0.63 -17.20
C SER A 331 2.67 -0.39 -18.71
N TYR A 332 1.69 -0.98 -19.35
CA TYR A 332 1.27 -0.67 -20.71
C TYR A 332 -0.13 -1.26 -20.99
N TRP A 333 -0.85 -0.66 -21.91
CA TRP A 333 -2.09 -1.17 -22.45
C TRP A 333 -1.84 -1.88 -23.78
N SER A 334 -1.96 -3.19 -23.95
CA SER A 334 -2.30 -4.16 -22.92
C SER A 334 -1.54 -5.48 -23.16
N MET A 335 -1.48 -6.31 -22.13
CA MET A 335 -0.90 -7.65 -22.22
C MET A 335 -1.61 -8.51 -23.27
N ASN A 336 -2.93 -8.36 -23.41
CA ASN A 336 -3.70 -9.06 -24.46
C ASN A 336 -3.17 -8.75 -25.86
N ARG A 337 -2.79 -7.48 -26.13
CA ARG A 337 -2.22 -7.06 -27.42
C ARG A 337 -0.85 -7.68 -27.66
N ASP A 338 -0.03 -7.77 -26.61
CA ASP A 338 1.33 -8.31 -26.67
C ASP A 338 1.36 -9.85 -26.72
N ALA A 339 0.36 -10.51 -26.16
CA ALA A 339 0.22 -11.96 -26.15
C ALA A 339 -0.33 -12.53 -27.47
N ILE A 340 -1.20 -11.78 -28.17
CA ILE A 340 -1.94 -12.28 -29.35
C ILE A 340 -1.40 -11.60 -30.62
N VAL A 341 -0.51 -12.29 -31.32
CA VAL A 341 0.15 -11.80 -32.55
C VAL A 341 -0.79 -11.87 -33.75
N ASP A 342 -1.36 -13.02 -34.04
CA ASP A 342 -2.19 -13.24 -35.22
C ASP A 342 -3.65 -12.82 -34.95
N GLY A 343 -4.10 -11.76 -35.61
CA GLY A 343 -5.43 -11.21 -35.45
C GLY A 343 -5.60 -10.41 -34.15
N GLY A 344 -4.51 -10.16 -33.39
CA GLY A 344 -4.53 -9.32 -32.19
C GLY A 344 -4.75 -7.84 -32.51
N GLN A 345 -5.44 -7.14 -31.61
CA GLN A 345 -5.76 -5.71 -31.77
C GLN A 345 -4.50 -4.85 -31.91
N GLY A 346 -3.42 -5.15 -31.17
CA GLY A 346 -2.18 -4.38 -31.16
C GLY A 346 -1.33 -4.52 -32.43
N LYS A 347 -1.65 -5.47 -33.32
CA LYS A 347 -0.87 -5.79 -34.53
C LYS A 347 0.63 -5.98 -34.23
N VAL A 348 0.98 -6.57 -33.08
CA VAL A 348 2.36 -6.84 -32.67
C VAL A 348 2.98 -7.91 -33.55
N LYS A 349 4.29 -7.86 -33.73
CA LYS A 349 5.01 -8.77 -34.67
C LYS A 349 5.41 -10.07 -34.00
N ASN A 350 5.83 -10.00 -32.74
CA ASN A 350 6.26 -11.16 -31.97
C ASN A 350 5.56 -11.17 -30.63
N GLN A 351 5.21 -12.36 -30.15
CA GLN A 351 4.56 -12.56 -28.86
C GLN A 351 5.49 -12.07 -27.72
N TYR A 352 4.95 -11.21 -26.85
CA TYR A 352 5.65 -10.65 -25.69
C TYR A 352 6.85 -9.74 -26.04
N GLU A 353 6.89 -9.15 -27.25
CA GLU A 353 8.00 -8.27 -27.63
C GLU A 353 8.06 -6.99 -26.77
N PHE A 354 6.92 -6.46 -26.37
CA PHE A 354 6.86 -5.29 -25.49
C PHE A 354 7.16 -5.67 -24.04
N LEU A 355 6.65 -6.80 -23.56
CA LEU A 355 6.95 -7.30 -22.22
C LEU A 355 8.45 -7.52 -22.02
N THR A 356 9.13 -8.07 -23.04
CA THR A 356 10.59 -8.29 -23.01
C THR A 356 11.35 -6.97 -22.80
N VAL A 357 10.87 -5.88 -23.42
CA VAL A 357 11.44 -4.54 -23.21
C VAL A 357 11.07 -3.98 -21.84
N ALA A 358 9.78 -4.07 -21.44
CA ALA A 358 9.31 -3.56 -20.15
C ALA A 358 10.04 -4.22 -18.97
N GLN A 359 10.33 -5.50 -19.06
CA GLN A 359 11.06 -6.25 -18.02
C GLN A 359 12.52 -5.82 -17.82
N GLN A 360 13.05 -4.94 -18.68
CA GLN A 360 14.34 -4.28 -18.43
C GLN A 360 14.24 -3.23 -17.32
N PHE A 361 13.03 -2.73 -17.02
CA PHE A 361 12.76 -1.97 -15.82
C PHE A 361 12.89 -2.89 -14.60
N GLY A 362 13.51 -2.42 -13.52
CA GLY A 362 13.75 -3.25 -12.33
C GLY A 362 14.88 -4.31 -12.49
N LYS A 363 15.45 -4.43 -13.69
CA LYS A 363 16.75 -5.10 -13.85
C LYS A 363 17.81 -4.02 -13.78
N ASP A 364 18.39 -3.82 -12.62
CA ASP A 364 19.68 -3.13 -12.54
C ASP A 364 20.67 -3.82 -13.47
N ALA A 365 21.70 -3.07 -13.95
CA ALA A 365 22.84 -3.68 -14.63
C ALA A 365 23.27 -4.89 -13.80
N PRO A 366 23.50 -6.08 -14.42
CA PRO A 366 23.45 -7.36 -13.74
C PRO A 366 24.15 -7.29 -12.39
N SER A 367 23.36 -7.25 -11.33
CA SER A 367 23.81 -7.62 -10.00
C SER A 367 24.34 -9.05 -10.16
N PRO A 368 25.51 -9.41 -9.68
CA PRO A 368 25.94 -10.79 -9.65
C PRO A 368 24.75 -11.58 -9.09
N GLU A 369 24.34 -12.63 -9.83
CA GLU A 369 23.18 -13.45 -9.46
C GLU A 369 23.24 -13.71 -7.95
N ASP A 370 22.27 -13.14 -7.24
CA ASP A 370 22.23 -13.28 -5.79
C ASP A 370 21.55 -14.60 -5.44
N PHE A 371 22.30 -15.54 -4.95
CA PHE A 371 21.85 -16.86 -4.47
C PHE A 371 21.97 -16.98 -2.95
N GLU A 372 22.44 -15.93 -2.28
CA GLU A 372 22.56 -15.91 -0.84
C GLU A 372 21.20 -15.63 -0.20
N LYS A 373 20.83 -16.43 0.79
CA LYS A 373 19.55 -16.27 1.49
C LYS A 373 19.69 -15.23 2.59
N PRO A 374 18.65 -14.45 2.87
CA PRO A 374 18.62 -13.63 4.07
C PRO A 374 18.85 -14.43 5.34
N SER A 375 19.36 -13.78 6.37
CA SER A 375 19.44 -14.39 7.70
C SER A 375 18.04 -14.71 8.22
N THR A 376 17.91 -15.82 8.95
CA THR A 376 16.65 -16.22 9.60
C THR A 376 16.19 -15.14 10.56
N PRO A 377 14.89 -14.71 10.52
CA PRO A 377 14.33 -13.83 11.54
C PRO A 377 14.45 -14.44 12.94
N ASN A 378 15.03 -13.70 13.86
CA ASN A 378 15.28 -14.16 15.24
C ASN A 378 14.44 -13.35 16.23
N ASP A 379 14.37 -13.83 17.48
CA ASP A 379 13.65 -13.18 18.59
C ASP A 379 12.19 -12.87 18.25
N LEU A 380 11.50 -13.78 17.53
CA LEU A 380 10.08 -13.64 17.28
C LEU A 380 9.34 -13.66 18.61
N HIS A 381 8.66 -12.58 18.92
CA HIS A 381 7.85 -12.39 20.12
C HIS A 381 6.58 -11.60 19.78
N GLY A 382 5.65 -11.50 20.73
CA GLY A 382 4.42 -10.75 20.49
C GLY A 382 3.50 -10.68 21.68
N MET A 383 2.42 -9.94 21.51
CA MET A 383 1.36 -9.76 22.50
C MET A 383 0.01 -10.10 21.86
N ALA A 384 -0.90 -10.64 22.67
CA ALA A 384 -2.23 -11.02 22.27
C ALA A 384 -3.30 -10.25 23.04
N SER A 385 -4.34 -9.77 22.37
CA SER A 385 -5.62 -9.36 22.96
C SER A 385 -6.70 -10.41 22.69
N SER A 386 -7.97 -10.07 22.84
CA SER A 386 -9.07 -11.01 22.59
C SER A 386 -9.26 -11.33 21.09
N ASP A 387 -8.91 -10.39 20.19
CA ASP A 387 -9.20 -10.49 18.76
C ASP A 387 -8.00 -10.18 17.86
N LEU A 388 -6.82 -9.87 18.42
CA LEU A 388 -5.61 -9.56 17.65
C LEU A 388 -4.34 -10.07 18.32
N ILE A 389 -3.31 -10.32 17.51
CA ILE A 389 -1.93 -10.61 17.93
C ILE A 389 -1.00 -9.66 17.20
N SER A 390 -0.16 -8.95 17.95
CA SER A 390 0.96 -8.18 17.45
C SER A 390 2.22 -9.01 17.53
N LEU A 391 2.96 -9.10 16.42
CA LEU A 391 4.22 -9.83 16.31
C LEU A 391 5.36 -8.86 16.02
N SER A 392 6.55 -9.12 16.59
CA SER A 392 7.79 -8.41 16.33
C SER A 392 8.96 -9.39 16.32
N TRP A 393 10.01 -9.08 15.57
CA TRP A 393 11.22 -9.90 15.46
C TRP A 393 12.44 -9.04 15.17
N THR A 394 13.65 -9.59 15.36
CA THR A 394 14.88 -8.93 14.95
C THR A 394 14.97 -8.91 13.42
N ALA A 395 15.25 -7.74 12.85
CA ALA A 395 15.40 -7.58 11.41
C ALA A 395 16.48 -8.52 10.85
N SER A 396 16.15 -9.21 9.77
CA SER A 396 17.10 -10.02 9.02
C SER A 396 18.10 -9.15 8.26
N THR A 397 19.30 -9.67 8.04
CA THR A 397 20.33 -9.10 7.18
C THR A 397 20.47 -9.91 5.91
N ASP A 398 20.93 -9.27 4.85
CA ASP A 398 21.19 -9.87 3.56
C ASP A 398 22.40 -9.20 2.90
N ASN A 399 23.08 -9.89 1.96
CA ASN A 399 24.23 -9.36 1.23
C ASN A 399 23.84 -8.23 0.24
N VAL A 400 22.58 -8.18 -0.21
CA VAL A 400 22.02 -7.11 -1.04
C VAL A 400 20.95 -6.36 -0.26
N GLN A 401 19.75 -6.95 -0.07
CA GLN A 401 18.66 -6.33 0.68
C GLN A 401 17.54 -7.32 0.99
N VAL A 402 17.03 -7.29 2.23
CA VAL A 402 15.75 -7.94 2.59
C VAL A 402 14.62 -7.12 2.00
N SER A 403 13.79 -7.76 1.19
CA SER A 403 12.63 -7.16 0.52
C SER A 403 11.43 -7.09 1.47
N HIS A 404 11.09 -8.21 2.09
CA HIS A 404 9.92 -8.34 2.97
C HIS A 404 10.02 -9.60 3.84
N TYR A 405 9.04 -9.75 4.74
CA TYR A 405 8.84 -10.93 5.58
C TYR A 405 7.51 -11.58 5.25
N ASN A 406 7.48 -12.90 5.17
CA ASN A 406 6.27 -13.71 5.10
C ASN A 406 5.91 -14.21 6.51
N ILE A 407 4.67 -13.99 6.94
CA ILE A 407 4.18 -14.41 8.26
C ILE A 407 3.22 -15.58 8.08
N TYR A 408 3.52 -16.68 8.77
CA TYR A 408 2.74 -17.90 8.69
C TYR A 408 2.09 -18.21 10.04
N GLU A 409 0.80 -18.53 10.00
CA GLU A 409 0.08 -19.19 11.07
C GLU A 409 0.10 -20.69 10.77
N GLU A 410 0.76 -21.48 11.59
CA GLU A 410 1.11 -22.87 11.30
C GLU A 410 1.88 -22.98 9.97
N ASN A 411 1.20 -23.38 8.88
CA ASN A 411 1.78 -23.42 7.53
C ASN A 411 1.04 -22.52 6.53
N ARG A 412 0.03 -21.78 6.97
CA ARG A 412 -0.76 -20.88 6.16
C ARG A 412 -0.15 -19.48 6.19
N LEU A 413 0.17 -18.90 5.04
CA LEU A 413 0.58 -17.51 4.93
C LEU A 413 -0.60 -16.62 5.36
N VAL A 414 -0.43 -15.80 6.37
CA VAL A 414 -1.45 -14.88 6.90
C VAL A 414 -1.17 -13.42 6.61
N GLY A 415 0.01 -13.11 6.09
CA GLY A 415 0.36 -11.78 5.64
C GLY A 415 1.84 -11.63 5.34
N THR A 416 2.19 -10.43 4.89
CA THR A 416 3.56 -10.01 4.64
C THR A 416 3.84 -8.67 5.31
N SER A 417 5.11 -8.34 5.56
CA SER A 417 5.51 -7.05 6.11
C SER A 417 6.87 -6.62 5.55
N LYS A 418 7.03 -5.35 5.21
CA LYS A 418 8.34 -4.76 4.83
C LYS A 418 9.19 -4.39 6.05
N VAL A 419 8.62 -4.44 7.24
CA VAL A 419 9.27 -4.09 8.51
C VAL A 419 9.17 -5.27 9.49
N PRO A 420 10.06 -5.39 10.49
CA PRO A 420 10.12 -6.57 11.34
C PRO A 420 8.99 -6.64 12.39
N ASN A 421 7.76 -6.43 11.96
CA ASN A 421 6.56 -6.57 12.78
C ASN A 421 5.34 -6.86 11.92
N PHE A 422 4.29 -7.42 12.54
CA PHE A 422 3.02 -7.73 11.89
C PHE A 422 1.87 -7.71 12.88
N LEU A 423 0.69 -7.26 12.45
CA LEU A 423 -0.52 -7.24 13.26
C LEU A 423 -1.58 -8.15 12.64
N HIS A 424 -1.88 -9.26 13.30
CA HIS A 424 -2.92 -10.20 12.91
C HIS A 424 -4.22 -9.89 13.65
N LYS A 425 -5.26 -9.48 12.94
CA LYS A 425 -6.57 -9.07 13.48
C LYS A 425 -7.66 -10.07 13.13
N GLY A 426 -8.82 -9.97 13.81
CA GLY A 426 -9.98 -10.80 13.55
C GLY A 426 -9.84 -12.22 14.10
N LEU A 427 -9.02 -12.40 15.12
CA LEU A 427 -8.78 -13.66 15.77
C LEU A 427 -9.92 -14.01 16.75
N LYS A 428 -10.08 -15.29 17.03
CA LYS A 428 -11.05 -15.75 18.04
C LYS A 428 -10.49 -15.61 19.44
N PRO A 429 -11.29 -15.17 20.42
CA PRO A 429 -10.89 -15.13 21.83
C PRO A 429 -10.50 -16.50 22.37
N ALA A 430 -9.74 -16.52 23.46
CA ALA A 430 -9.30 -17.72 24.19
C ALA A 430 -8.64 -18.81 23.32
N THR A 431 -8.15 -18.45 22.14
CA THR A 431 -7.62 -19.38 21.12
C THR A 431 -6.11 -19.24 21.01
N THR A 432 -5.41 -20.38 20.88
CA THR A 432 -3.95 -20.40 20.67
C THR A 432 -3.64 -20.37 19.18
N TYR A 433 -2.72 -19.47 18.79
CA TYR A 433 -2.21 -19.31 17.45
C TYR A 433 -0.69 -19.48 17.45
N SER A 434 -0.14 -20.18 16.46
CA SER A 434 1.30 -20.46 16.34
C SER A 434 1.85 -19.83 15.08
N TYR A 435 2.88 -19.01 15.22
CA TYR A 435 3.46 -18.22 14.12
C TYR A 435 4.90 -18.59 13.83
N THR A 436 5.27 -18.45 12.57
CA THR A 436 6.65 -18.41 12.09
C THR A 436 6.81 -17.29 11.07
N VAL A 437 8.01 -16.76 10.93
CA VAL A 437 8.36 -15.68 10.00
C VAL A 437 9.52 -16.12 9.12
N GLU A 438 9.46 -15.80 7.83
CA GLU A 438 10.48 -16.08 6.81
C GLU A 438 10.88 -14.74 6.17
N ALA A 439 12.14 -14.41 6.05
CA ALA A 439 12.61 -13.26 5.30
C ALA A 439 12.79 -13.61 3.81
N VAL A 440 12.49 -12.65 2.95
CA VAL A 440 12.67 -12.76 1.50
C VAL A 440 13.48 -11.56 1.01
N ASP A 441 14.53 -11.80 0.21
CA ASP A 441 15.34 -10.75 -0.39
C ASP A 441 14.76 -10.20 -1.69
N THR A 442 15.48 -9.29 -2.32
CA THR A 442 15.09 -8.68 -3.60
C THR A 442 15.28 -9.63 -4.78
N ALA A 443 16.06 -10.70 -4.66
CA ALA A 443 16.25 -11.73 -5.67
C ALA A 443 15.21 -12.85 -5.56
N GLY A 444 14.44 -12.89 -4.45
CA GLY A 444 13.42 -13.90 -4.17
C GLY A 444 13.96 -15.11 -3.39
N ASN A 445 15.20 -15.08 -2.90
CA ASN A 445 15.71 -16.11 -2.00
C ASN A 445 15.02 -15.97 -0.64
N LYS A 446 14.81 -17.11 0.01
CA LYS A 446 14.06 -17.19 1.26
C LYS A 446 14.94 -17.73 2.37
N SER A 447 14.87 -17.08 3.52
CA SER A 447 15.51 -17.60 4.73
C SER A 447 14.87 -18.89 5.21
N GLU A 448 15.47 -19.55 6.17
CA GLU A 448 14.75 -20.50 7.02
C GLU A 448 13.71 -19.75 7.86
N ARG A 449 12.67 -20.45 8.28
CA ARG A 449 11.65 -19.86 9.15
C ARG A 449 12.19 -19.68 10.57
N SER A 450 11.73 -18.64 11.25
CA SER A 450 12.00 -18.40 12.67
C SER A 450 11.58 -19.58 13.55
N ALA A 451 12.02 -19.58 14.80
CA ALA A 451 11.42 -20.42 15.83
C ALA A 451 9.91 -20.18 15.94
N ILE A 452 9.14 -21.21 16.29
CA ILE A 452 7.70 -21.10 16.47
C ILE A 452 7.38 -20.28 17.71
N LEU A 453 6.54 -19.27 17.58
CA LEU A 453 5.94 -18.53 18.68
C LEU A 453 4.47 -18.91 18.80
N SER A 454 4.04 -19.39 19.98
CA SER A 454 2.63 -19.66 20.26
C SER A 454 2.09 -18.65 21.26
N LEU A 455 1.00 -17.98 20.91
CA LEU A 455 0.32 -16.98 21.74
C LEU A 455 -1.16 -17.35 21.85
N LYS A 456 -1.72 -17.18 23.06
CA LYS A 456 -3.16 -17.36 23.29
C LYS A 456 -3.83 -16.01 23.39
N THR A 457 -4.90 -15.78 22.61
CA THR A 457 -5.76 -14.60 22.75
C THR A 457 -6.47 -14.62 24.11
N SER A 458 -6.72 -13.43 24.68
CA SER A 458 -7.46 -13.31 25.95
C SER A 458 -8.94 -13.63 25.78
N ASP A 459 -9.64 -13.86 26.90
CA ASP A 459 -11.09 -14.05 26.92
C ASP A 459 -11.84 -12.73 26.64
N GLU A 460 -13.03 -12.78 26.06
CA GLU A 460 -13.87 -11.60 25.73
C GLU A 460 -14.25 -10.72 26.94
N THR A 461 -14.03 -11.18 28.17
CA THR A 461 -14.50 -10.55 29.40
C THR A 461 -13.55 -9.55 30.04
N GLU A 462 -12.35 -9.33 29.50
CA GLU A 462 -11.49 -8.24 29.98
C GLU A 462 -11.98 -6.92 29.39
N GLY A 463 -12.40 -6.01 30.28
CA GLY A 463 -12.99 -4.72 29.94
C GLY A 463 -12.14 -3.97 28.91
N GLN A 464 -12.80 -3.47 27.87
CA GLN A 464 -12.18 -2.76 26.76
C GLN A 464 -11.43 -1.53 27.29
N LEU A 465 -10.10 -1.55 27.22
CA LEU A 465 -9.28 -0.40 27.56
C LEU A 465 -9.58 0.74 26.58
N PRO A 466 -9.53 1.99 27.00
CA PRO A 466 -9.55 3.10 26.04
C PRO A 466 -8.31 3.03 25.13
N VAL A 467 -8.41 3.60 23.92
CA VAL A 467 -7.23 3.83 23.08
C VAL A 467 -6.19 4.65 23.85
N PRO A 468 -4.89 4.45 23.62
CA PRO A 468 -3.86 5.16 24.35
C PRO A 468 -3.95 6.69 24.16
N SER A 469 -3.44 7.43 25.12
CA SER A 469 -3.20 8.85 24.95
C SER A 469 -2.10 9.10 23.91
N VAL A 470 -2.13 10.29 23.30
CA VAL A 470 -1.13 10.73 22.33
C VAL A 470 0.26 10.75 22.96
N PRO A 471 1.29 10.15 22.33
CA PRO A 471 2.66 10.24 22.83
C PRO A 471 3.15 11.68 22.86
N LEU A 472 3.80 12.07 23.95
CA LEU A 472 4.26 13.43 24.20
C LEU A 472 5.78 13.54 24.12
N GLN A 473 6.29 14.76 23.94
CA GLN A 473 7.72 15.09 23.98
C GLN A 473 8.55 14.29 22.96
N LEU A 474 8.01 14.06 21.75
CA LEU A 474 8.81 13.51 20.67
C LEU A 474 9.98 14.45 20.37
N THR A 475 11.19 13.92 20.38
CA THR A 475 12.45 14.65 20.11
C THR A 475 13.41 13.78 19.34
N ALA A 476 14.38 14.39 18.66
CA ALA A 476 15.47 13.69 17.99
C ALA A 476 16.80 13.98 18.68
N LYS A 477 17.65 12.94 18.77
CA LYS A 477 19.03 13.03 19.28
C LYS A 477 19.97 12.24 18.36
N ASN A 478 21.27 12.32 18.59
CA ASN A 478 22.30 11.59 17.81
C ASN A 478 22.14 11.77 16.30
N ILE A 479 21.83 13.01 15.89
CA ILE A 479 21.61 13.32 14.48
C ILE A 479 22.96 13.25 13.75
N LEU A 480 23.06 12.36 12.77
CA LEU A 480 24.22 12.18 11.90
C LEU A 480 23.81 12.47 10.45
N GLN A 481 24.70 12.19 9.51
CA GLN A 481 24.45 12.37 8.07
C GLN A 481 23.37 11.41 7.55
N ASN A 482 23.37 10.17 8.06
CA ASN A 482 22.56 9.07 7.52
C ASN A 482 21.70 8.36 8.56
N LYS A 483 21.66 8.88 9.80
CA LYS A 483 20.80 8.34 10.86
C LYS A 483 20.53 9.34 11.98
N LEU A 484 19.48 9.07 12.75
CA LEU A 484 19.15 9.76 13.98
C LEU A 484 18.40 8.83 14.95
N THR A 485 18.28 9.26 16.20
CA THR A 485 17.49 8.55 17.21
C THR A 485 16.33 9.40 17.65
N LEU A 486 15.11 8.88 17.55
CA LEU A 486 13.89 9.48 18.11
C LEU A 486 13.69 9.01 19.55
N THR A 487 13.21 9.91 20.42
CA THR A 487 12.80 9.57 21.80
C THR A 487 11.54 10.34 22.17
N TRP A 488 10.74 9.75 23.05
CA TRP A 488 9.48 10.37 23.53
C TRP A 488 9.17 9.96 24.95
N LEU A 489 8.18 10.62 25.56
CA LEU A 489 7.71 10.24 26.88
C LEU A 489 6.90 8.93 26.77
N LYS A 490 7.28 7.91 27.55
CA LYS A 490 6.54 6.66 27.62
C LYS A 490 5.14 6.89 28.20
N ASN A 491 4.12 6.34 27.54
CA ASN A 491 2.75 6.35 28.05
C ASN A 491 2.66 5.63 29.42
N THR A 492 1.63 5.94 30.18
CA THR A 492 1.44 5.35 31.52
C THR A 492 1.14 3.85 31.46
N PRO A 493 1.61 3.05 32.44
CA PRO A 493 1.44 1.58 32.39
C PRO A 493 -0.02 1.11 32.32
N ASN A 494 -0.98 1.88 32.85
CA ASN A 494 -2.40 1.55 32.80
C ASN A 494 -3.04 1.70 31.40
N GLU A 495 -2.35 2.34 30.47
CA GLU A 495 -2.77 2.43 29.06
C GLU A 495 -2.40 1.17 28.27
N GLN A 496 -1.56 0.30 28.83
CA GLN A 496 -1.12 -0.98 28.24
C GLN A 496 -0.66 -0.84 26.78
N VAL A 497 0.16 0.20 26.49
CA VAL A 497 0.71 0.41 25.15
C VAL A 497 1.58 -0.79 24.78
N MET A 498 1.23 -1.44 23.70
CA MET A 498 1.92 -2.61 23.16
C MET A 498 3.16 -2.21 22.39
N HIS A 499 3.04 -1.18 21.55
CA HIS A 499 4.12 -0.59 20.77
C HIS A 499 3.76 0.81 20.30
N TYR A 500 4.76 1.51 19.78
CA TYR A 500 4.62 2.79 19.10
C TYR A 500 4.85 2.61 17.61
N ALA A 501 3.99 3.14 16.77
CA ALA A 501 4.21 3.23 15.32
C ALA A 501 4.90 4.54 14.98
N ILE A 502 6.01 4.48 14.26
CA ILE A 502 6.85 5.60 13.89
C ILE A 502 6.59 5.96 12.44
N TYR A 503 6.41 7.24 12.18
CA TYR A 503 6.15 7.79 10.85
C TYR A 503 7.20 8.84 10.51
N ARG A 504 7.74 8.75 9.30
CA ARG A 504 8.62 9.74 8.68
C ARG A 504 7.94 10.24 7.41
N ASP A 505 7.75 11.56 7.32
CA ASP A 505 7.09 12.23 6.20
C ASP A 505 5.70 11.64 5.85
N GLY A 506 4.96 11.25 6.92
CA GLY A 506 3.64 10.63 6.81
C GLY A 506 3.65 9.13 6.50
N ILE A 507 4.81 8.52 6.24
CA ILE A 507 4.97 7.11 5.96
C ILE A 507 5.39 6.37 7.22
N ARG A 508 4.73 5.25 7.53
CA ARG A 508 5.14 4.39 8.64
C ARG A 508 6.45 3.68 8.29
N ILE A 509 7.50 3.97 9.08
CA ILE A 509 8.84 3.42 8.87
C ILE A 509 9.20 2.31 9.87
N GLY A 510 8.42 2.14 10.93
CA GLY A 510 8.71 1.10 11.91
C GLY A 510 7.81 1.13 13.13
N VAL A 511 8.15 0.29 14.10
CA VAL A 511 7.57 0.26 15.44
C VAL A 511 8.67 0.16 16.49
N SER A 512 8.33 0.56 17.72
CA SER A 512 9.16 0.35 18.89
C SER A 512 8.31 -0.06 20.09
N GLU A 513 8.75 -1.04 20.84
CA GLU A 513 8.13 -1.42 22.13
C GLU A 513 8.66 -0.56 23.28
N THR A 514 9.73 0.18 23.02
CA THR A 514 10.31 1.16 23.93
C THR A 514 9.90 2.57 23.52
N ASN A 515 10.36 3.57 24.27
CA ASN A 515 10.17 4.98 23.94
C ASN A 515 11.37 5.58 23.16
N GLU A 516 12.02 4.76 22.36
CA GLU A 516 13.15 5.13 21.52
C GLU A 516 13.11 4.37 20.19
N PHE A 517 13.56 5.02 19.10
CA PHE A 517 13.65 4.43 17.77
C PHE A 517 14.83 5.01 17.00
N GLU A 518 15.70 4.18 16.43
CA GLU A 518 16.77 4.61 15.54
C GLU A 518 16.31 4.53 14.09
N ASP A 519 16.37 5.66 13.38
CA ASP A 519 16.09 5.74 11.96
C ASP A 519 17.42 5.83 11.19
N ASN A 520 17.64 4.87 10.31
CA ASN A 520 18.86 4.69 9.54
C ASN A 520 18.59 4.90 8.04
N ASN A 521 19.66 4.96 7.26
CA ASN A 521 19.62 5.14 5.80
C ASN A 521 18.91 6.43 5.38
N LEU A 522 19.20 7.51 6.11
CA LEU A 522 18.73 8.85 5.79
C LEU A 522 19.69 9.53 4.81
N ASP A 523 19.14 10.40 3.98
CA ASP A 523 19.94 11.22 3.07
C ASP A 523 20.63 12.36 3.82
N VAL A 524 21.81 12.72 3.34
CA VAL A 524 22.65 13.78 3.89
C VAL A 524 21.98 15.13 3.70
N GLY A 525 22.04 15.99 4.70
CA GLY A 525 21.51 17.36 4.63
C GLY A 525 20.01 17.48 4.41
N THR A 526 19.28 16.37 4.60
CA THR A 526 17.85 16.26 4.25
C THR A 526 16.98 16.47 5.48
N THR A 527 15.86 17.14 5.28
CA THR A 527 14.89 17.45 6.33
C THR A 527 13.75 16.46 6.32
N TYR A 528 13.50 15.82 7.46
CA TYR A 528 12.44 14.84 7.68
C TYR A 528 11.46 15.30 8.73
N THR A 529 10.19 14.94 8.60
CA THR A 529 9.15 15.19 9.59
C THR A 529 8.74 13.88 10.26
N TYR A 530 8.79 13.84 11.60
CA TYR A 530 8.46 12.64 12.37
C TYR A 530 7.22 12.84 13.22
N GLN A 531 6.40 11.79 13.26
CA GLN A 531 5.26 11.64 14.17
C GLN A 531 5.18 10.20 14.66
N ILE A 532 4.57 9.98 15.81
CA ILE A 532 4.37 8.64 16.37
C ILE A 532 2.93 8.46 16.87
N LYS A 533 2.47 7.20 16.91
CA LYS A 533 1.22 6.80 17.56
C LYS A 533 1.51 5.73 18.60
N ALA A 534 0.82 5.77 19.74
CA ALA A 534 0.79 4.69 20.69
C ALA A 534 -0.33 3.71 20.34
N ILE A 535 -0.09 2.42 20.47
CA ILE A 535 -1.03 1.37 20.09
C ILE A 535 -1.20 0.39 21.26
N ASN A 536 -2.44 0.12 21.64
CA ASN A 536 -2.83 -0.95 22.56
C ASN A 536 -3.87 -1.85 21.92
N GLN A 537 -4.41 -2.80 22.67
CA GLN A 537 -5.44 -3.75 22.19
C GLN A 537 -6.72 -3.06 21.68
N SER A 538 -7.05 -1.86 22.15
CA SER A 538 -8.26 -1.13 21.77
C SER A 538 -8.08 -0.23 20.55
N GLY A 539 -6.86 -0.03 20.07
CA GLY A 539 -6.56 0.76 18.88
C GLY A 539 -5.35 1.68 19.01
N SER A 540 -5.27 2.63 18.09
CA SER A 540 -4.19 3.62 18.01
C SER A 540 -4.62 4.96 18.58
N SER A 541 -3.69 5.66 19.22
CA SER A 541 -3.84 7.09 19.55
C SER A 541 -3.92 7.94 18.28
N ASP A 542 -4.24 9.20 18.42
CA ASP A 542 -3.93 10.22 17.43
C ASP A 542 -2.40 10.39 17.29
N PHE A 543 -1.96 11.08 16.23
CA PHE A 543 -0.55 11.39 16.02
C PHE A 543 0.00 12.30 17.10
N SER A 544 1.26 12.07 17.49
CA SER A 544 2.02 13.05 18.29
C SER A 544 2.15 14.39 17.56
N GLN A 545 2.52 15.43 18.30
CA GLN A 545 3.00 16.65 17.67
C GLN A 545 4.17 16.29 16.71
N ALA A 546 4.11 16.82 15.49
CA ALA A 546 5.17 16.62 14.50
C ALA A 546 6.44 17.35 14.91
N ILE A 547 7.59 16.71 14.69
CA ILE A 547 8.90 17.37 14.76
C ILE A 547 9.56 17.34 13.39
N THR A 548 10.32 18.38 13.08
CA THR A 548 11.11 18.47 11.84
C THR A 548 12.59 18.41 12.20
N VAL A 549 13.33 17.50 11.56
CA VAL A 549 14.73 17.24 11.85
C VAL A 549 15.51 17.21 10.54
N LYS A 550 16.63 17.93 10.48
CA LYS A 550 17.54 17.89 9.33
C LYS A 550 18.76 17.04 9.69
N THR A 551 19.13 16.07 8.85
CA THR A 551 20.40 15.35 8.93
C THR A 551 21.57 16.29 8.67
N LEU A 552 22.76 15.90 9.10
CA LEU A 552 23.95 16.71 8.87
C LEU A 552 24.29 16.81 7.38
N ASP A 553 24.74 17.97 6.94
CA ASP A 553 25.18 18.21 5.56
C ASP A 553 26.49 17.45 5.23
N GLU A 554 26.80 17.25 3.96
CA GLU A 554 27.99 16.53 3.48
C GLU A 554 29.31 17.15 3.99
N ASP A 555 29.35 18.48 4.15
CA ASP A 555 30.47 19.23 4.75
C ASP A 555 30.60 19.04 6.28
N SER A 556 29.68 18.30 6.92
CA SER A 556 29.69 18.02 8.36
C SER A 556 30.65 16.88 8.77
N GLN A 557 31.31 16.24 7.83
CA GLN A 557 32.46 15.36 8.09
C GLN A 557 33.65 16.25 8.45
N GLY A 558 33.84 16.44 9.75
CA GLY A 558 34.94 17.05 10.43
C GLY A 558 36.01 17.71 9.58
N ASN A 559 35.77 18.92 9.11
CA ASN A 559 36.87 19.78 8.69
C ASN A 559 37.88 19.84 9.84
N THR A 560 39.14 19.57 9.56
CA THR A 560 40.19 19.77 10.55
C THR A 560 40.11 21.19 11.07
N TRP A 561 40.00 21.34 12.38
CA TRP A 561 39.97 22.68 12.98
C TRP A 561 41.17 23.51 12.49
N THR A 562 40.88 24.71 12.04
CA THR A 562 41.91 25.67 11.57
C THR A 562 41.70 27.03 12.22
N THR A 563 42.81 27.76 12.40
CA THR A 563 42.81 29.13 12.95
C THR A 563 42.20 30.10 11.91
N ASN A 564 41.52 31.14 12.38
CA ASN A 564 40.85 32.21 11.60
C ASN A 564 39.71 31.69 10.72
N GLN A 565 39.13 30.55 11.06
CA GLN A 565 37.95 29.99 10.41
C GLN A 565 36.70 30.31 11.24
N ALA A 566 35.61 30.75 10.59
CA ALA A 566 34.32 30.93 11.21
C ALA A 566 33.61 29.57 11.38
N TYR A 567 33.14 29.30 12.59
CA TYR A 567 32.36 28.10 12.92
C TYR A 567 30.98 28.52 13.44
N SER A 568 29.96 27.87 12.95
CA SER A 568 28.60 28.04 13.41
C SER A 568 28.26 27.05 14.53
N ILE A 569 27.23 27.34 15.32
CA ILE A 569 26.72 26.40 16.32
C ILE A 569 26.36 25.08 15.64
N GLY A 570 26.85 23.97 16.19
CA GLY A 570 26.65 22.63 15.64
C GLY A 570 27.73 22.17 14.64
N SER A 571 28.62 23.05 14.14
CA SER A 571 29.76 22.65 13.30
C SER A 571 30.60 21.59 13.98
N ILE A 572 30.95 20.53 13.25
CA ILE A 572 31.82 19.45 13.75
C ILE A 572 33.21 19.62 13.15
N VAL A 573 34.22 19.53 13.99
CA VAL A 573 35.64 19.61 13.59
C VAL A 573 36.43 18.44 14.19
N THR A 574 37.50 18.03 13.52
CA THR A 574 38.50 17.12 14.07
C THR A 574 39.72 17.91 14.55
N TYR A 575 40.20 17.60 15.75
CA TYR A 575 41.41 18.15 16.31
C TYR A 575 42.09 17.12 17.25
N GLY A 576 43.40 16.90 17.07
CA GLY A 576 44.14 15.96 17.91
C GLY A 576 43.62 14.51 17.88
N GLY A 577 42.97 14.09 16.78
CA GLY A 577 42.41 12.74 16.65
C GLY A 577 41.03 12.56 17.30
N SER A 578 40.41 13.60 17.81
CA SER A 578 39.07 13.62 18.39
C SER A 578 38.12 14.55 17.61
N SER A 579 36.84 14.27 17.68
CA SER A 579 35.79 15.13 17.07
C SER A 579 35.15 16.03 18.10
N TYR A 580 34.90 17.28 17.73
CA TYR A 580 34.34 18.32 18.58
C TYR A 580 33.19 19.03 17.88
N ARG A 581 32.14 19.37 18.64
CA ARG A 581 30.96 20.14 18.18
C ARG A 581 31.07 21.57 18.69
N CYS A 582 30.88 22.56 17.81
CA CYS A 582 30.80 23.96 18.15
C CYS A 582 29.53 24.29 18.95
N LEU A 583 29.70 24.79 20.16
CA LEU A 583 28.62 25.19 21.08
C LEU A 583 28.17 26.64 20.88
N GLN A 584 29.08 27.53 20.42
CA GLN A 584 28.79 28.96 20.19
C GLN A 584 29.45 29.38 18.87
N ALA A 585 28.69 30.11 18.04
CA ALA A 585 29.24 30.64 16.80
C ALA A 585 30.39 31.61 17.09
N HIS A 586 31.55 31.35 16.48
CA HIS A 586 32.76 32.15 16.67
C HIS A 586 33.73 32.02 15.51
N THR A 587 34.68 32.93 15.41
CA THR A 587 35.83 32.75 14.52
C THR A 587 37.00 32.26 15.38
N SER A 588 37.59 31.12 15.00
CA SER A 588 38.71 30.51 15.75
C SER A 588 39.96 31.41 15.73
N ILE A 589 40.66 31.43 16.86
CA ILE A 589 41.92 32.13 16.98
C ILE A 589 43.01 31.20 17.46
N ALA A 590 44.26 31.51 17.18
CA ALA A 590 45.40 30.74 17.64
C ALA A 590 45.38 30.56 19.17
N GLY A 591 45.52 29.30 19.64
CA GLY A 591 45.45 28.98 21.06
C GLY A 591 44.05 28.69 21.62
N TRP A 592 42.97 28.81 20.82
CA TRP A 592 41.63 28.43 21.21
C TRP A 592 41.20 27.11 20.54
N THR A 593 42.00 26.08 20.76
CA THR A 593 41.78 24.77 20.17
C THR A 593 40.61 24.04 20.83
N PRO A 594 39.91 23.16 20.12
CA PRO A 594 38.71 22.49 20.62
C PRO A 594 38.91 21.69 21.91
N ASP A 595 40.11 21.16 22.15
CA ASP A 595 40.47 20.37 23.32
C ASP A 595 40.67 21.18 24.61
N ILE A 596 40.90 22.50 24.49
CA ILE A 596 41.19 23.37 25.64
C ILE A 596 40.14 24.42 25.91
N VAL A 597 39.13 24.61 25.04
CA VAL A 597 38.08 25.62 25.22
C VAL A 597 36.66 24.97 25.25
N PRO A 598 36.33 24.29 26.38
CA PRO A 598 35.04 23.57 26.49
C PRO A 598 33.82 24.47 26.48
N ALA A 599 33.97 25.79 26.66
CA ALA A 599 32.88 26.74 26.49
C ALA A 599 32.43 26.94 25.03
N LEU A 600 33.33 26.67 24.08
CA LEU A 600 33.06 26.78 22.63
C LEU A 600 32.91 25.42 21.94
N TRP A 601 33.45 24.35 22.54
CA TRP A 601 33.52 23.05 21.91
C TRP A 601 33.17 21.91 22.88
N GLU A 602 32.29 21.05 22.45
CA GLU A 602 31.94 19.79 23.11
C GLU A 602 32.68 18.63 22.42
N LYS A 603 33.45 17.84 23.18
CA LYS A 603 34.03 16.63 22.63
C LYS A 603 32.94 15.57 22.41
N ILE A 604 32.83 15.04 21.18
CA ILE A 604 31.81 14.06 20.80
C ILE A 604 32.34 12.68 20.43
N SER A 605 33.64 12.53 20.16
CA SER A 605 34.32 11.25 19.98
C SER A 605 35.85 11.35 20.22
#